data_2a2ce520ff6cf8e91ffd7d68a35c75e5
#
_entry.id   2a2ce520ff6cf8e91ffd7d68a35c75e5
#
_cell.length_a   1.000
_cell.length_b   1.000
_cell.length_c   1.000
_cell.angle_alpha   90.00
_cell.angle_beta   90.00
_cell.angle_gamma   90.00
#
_symmetry.space_group_name_H-M   'P 1'
#
loop_
_entity.id
_entity.type
_entity.pdbx_description
1 polymer ?
#
loop_
_entity_poly.entity_id
_entity_poly.type
_entity_poly.pdbx_seq_one_letter_code
_entity_poly.pdbx_strand_id
1 'polypeptide(L)'
;MTTTTDLLTLHPDDDVAVVLTDGHAGVPAGHKVARRALPAGALVHKYGQVIGVTTAAVREGEHVHTHNLAMPGERLRAAAPPAPPVRATGSVDRTFRGYLRPDGRVGTRNFIGVLTSVNCSATVARHIARRFEFEQLPGVDGVVALTHGSGCGMADRGPGWEVLRRTLSGYARHPNIGGIVVVGLGCEVNDLSSLVAGLGVGEHVPVSSYSIQDVGGTAAAIAEGDRRVREIAERLARDTRTEVGMEHLVLGLQCGGSDGWSGLTANPALGVASDAVVAAGGTSMLGETPEIYGAEHLLAARAVDDGVAGVLLDRIAWWERYTADQGTTLDGNPSPGNKAGGITTILEKSLGAVAKGGRAPLVEVVDYAVTPTRRGLVFMDTPGYDPVSATGMVAGGATLIAFTTGRGSVFGSRPAPTVKLASNSAMAAHMADDIDVDCGPVVTGGVELAEMGERVLDTLLEVASGRPSASEALGVGGEEMVPWQLGAVL
;
A
#
# COMPACT_ATOMS: atom_id res chain seq x y z
N MET A 1 -0.03 -15.69 23.69
CA MET A 1 -0.37 -16.78 22.75
C MET A 1 -0.20 -18.12 23.48
N THR A 2 -1.11 -19.06 23.31
CA THR A 2 -0.98 -20.41 23.87
C THR A 2 -1.01 -21.40 22.71
N THR A 3 0.04 -22.20 22.57
CA THR A 3 0.18 -23.21 21.50
C THR A 3 0.00 -24.60 22.10
N THR A 4 -0.95 -25.36 21.57
CA THR A 4 -0.92 -26.84 21.61
C THR A 4 -0.33 -27.31 20.28
N THR A 5 0.10 -28.57 20.18
CA THR A 5 0.94 -29.07 19.08
C THR A 5 0.53 -28.63 17.66
N ASP A 6 -0.78 -28.35 17.40
CA ASP A 6 -1.31 -28.01 16.08
C ASP A 6 -2.26 -26.81 16.06
N LEU A 7 -2.47 -26.14 17.21
CA LEU A 7 -3.44 -25.05 17.34
C LEU A 7 -2.82 -23.84 18.05
N LEU A 8 -3.08 -22.66 17.52
CA LEU A 8 -2.64 -21.37 18.07
C LEU A 8 -3.85 -20.55 18.55
N THR A 9 -3.89 -20.24 19.85
CA THR A 9 -4.83 -19.28 20.43
C THR A 9 -4.11 -17.94 20.64
N LEU A 10 -4.72 -16.85 20.19
CA LEU A 10 -4.08 -15.53 20.15
C LEU A 10 -4.43 -14.68 21.36
N HIS A 11 -5.65 -14.82 21.87
CA HIS A 11 -6.13 -14.13 23.07
C HIS A 11 -6.91 -15.11 23.97
N PRO A 12 -6.85 -14.96 25.31
CA PRO A 12 -7.58 -15.85 26.22
C PRO A 12 -9.08 -15.96 25.93
N ASP A 13 -9.69 -14.86 25.51
CA ASP A 13 -11.13 -14.76 25.23
C ASP A 13 -11.51 -15.20 23.80
N ASP A 14 -10.55 -15.66 23.00
CA ASP A 14 -10.85 -16.15 21.64
C ASP A 14 -11.72 -17.41 21.70
N ASP A 15 -12.76 -17.41 20.87
CA ASP A 15 -13.66 -18.55 20.67
C ASP A 15 -13.11 -19.55 19.68
N VAL A 16 -12.09 -19.15 18.91
CA VAL A 16 -11.46 -19.96 17.86
C VAL A 16 -9.95 -20.07 18.09
N ALA A 17 -9.36 -21.15 17.56
CA ALA A 17 -7.92 -21.34 17.44
C ALA A 17 -7.54 -21.51 15.98
N VAL A 18 -6.37 -21.01 15.57
CA VAL A 18 -5.83 -21.15 14.21
C VAL A 18 -5.13 -22.49 14.09
N VAL A 19 -5.41 -23.21 13.02
CA VAL A 19 -4.77 -24.48 12.66
C VAL A 19 -3.38 -24.19 12.10
N LEU A 20 -2.33 -24.78 12.70
CA LEU A 20 -0.93 -24.55 12.32
C LEU A 20 -0.44 -25.50 11.22
N THR A 21 -0.99 -26.72 11.16
CA THR A 21 -0.54 -27.77 10.22
C THR A 21 -1.71 -28.32 9.45
N ASP A 22 -1.48 -28.64 8.16
CA ASP A 22 -2.51 -29.26 7.33
C ASP A 22 -2.97 -30.60 7.90
N GLY A 23 -4.27 -30.87 7.79
CA GLY A 23 -4.87 -32.14 8.18
C GLY A 23 -5.40 -32.21 9.62
N HIS A 24 -5.31 -31.15 10.43
CA HIS A 24 -5.97 -31.12 11.73
C HIS A 24 -7.48 -31.22 11.57
N ALA A 25 -8.06 -32.39 11.91
CA ALA A 25 -9.49 -32.71 11.72
C ALA A 25 -10.04 -32.41 10.29
N GLY A 26 -9.18 -32.45 9.26
CA GLY A 26 -9.55 -32.10 7.88
C GLY A 26 -9.66 -30.59 7.61
N VAL A 27 -9.24 -29.73 8.53
CA VAL A 27 -9.23 -28.28 8.38
C VAL A 27 -7.85 -27.84 7.86
N PRO A 28 -7.76 -26.99 6.82
CA PRO A 28 -6.49 -26.51 6.29
C PRO A 28 -5.73 -25.60 7.26
N ALA A 29 -4.42 -25.57 7.14
CA ALA A 29 -3.56 -24.63 7.88
C ALA A 29 -3.96 -23.17 7.58
N GLY A 30 -3.87 -22.29 8.58
CA GLY A 30 -4.33 -20.91 8.51
C GLY A 30 -5.83 -20.71 8.73
N HIS A 31 -6.63 -21.78 8.63
CA HIS A 31 -8.04 -21.74 9.00
C HIS A 31 -8.22 -21.87 10.52
N LYS A 32 -9.44 -21.78 10.99
CA LYS A 32 -9.77 -21.78 12.41
C LYS A 32 -10.81 -22.83 12.80
N VAL A 33 -10.66 -23.36 13.99
CA VAL A 33 -11.61 -24.28 14.63
C VAL A 33 -12.17 -23.67 15.90
N ALA A 34 -13.39 -24.05 16.27
CA ALA A 34 -14.02 -23.60 17.51
C ALA A 34 -13.30 -24.23 18.73
N ARG A 35 -12.97 -23.42 19.73
CA ARG A 35 -12.36 -23.87 21.01
C ARG A 35 -13.40 -24.40 22.00
N ARG A 36 -14.66 -24.12 21.78
CA ARG A 36 -15.83 -24.55 22.58
C ARG A 36 -17.06 -24.61 21.70
N ALA A 37 -18.11 -25.27 22.16
CA ALA A 37 -19.39 -25.24 21.48
C ALA A 37 -19.97 -23.82 21.48
N LEU A 38 -20.49 -23.36 20.34
CA LEU A 38 -21.09 -22.06 20.14
C LEU A 38 -22.53 -22.23 19.62
N PRO A 39 -23.55 -21.63 20.27
CA PRO A 39 -24.93 -21.67 19.76
C PRO A 39 -25.05 -20.81 18.49
N ALA A 40 -26.09 -21.03 17.71
CA ALA A 40 -26.46 -20.12 16.62
C ALA A 40 -26.70 -18.71 17.15
N GLY A 41 -26.23 -17.69 16.43
CA GLY A 41 -26.33 -16.28 16.83
C GLY A 41 -25.27 -15.84 17.86
N ALA A 42 -24.30 -16.69 18.21
CA ALA A 42 -23.21 -16.29 19.09
C ALA A 42 -22.21 -15.41 18.38
N LEU A 43 -21.73 -14.35 19.05
CA LEU A 43 -20.56 -13.60 18.63
C LEU A 43 -19.32 -14.47 18.73
N VAL A 44 -18.45 -14.41 17.71
CA VAL A 44 -17.19 -15.16 17.64
C VAL A 44 -16.03 -14.21 17.75
N HIS A 45 -15.11 -14.50 18.70
CA HIS A 45 -13.91 -13.68 18.94
C HIS A 45 -12.65 -14.33 18.40
N LYS A 46 -11.79 -13.48 17.79
CA LYS A 46 -10.39 -13.75 17.44
C LYS A 46 -9.59 -12.47 17.69
N TYR A 47 -8.37 -12.58 18.18
CA TYR A 47 -7.58 -11.42 18.66
C TYR A 47 -8.22 -10.66 19.84
N GLY A 48 -9.11 -11.28 20.58
CA GLY A 48 -9.93 -10.62 21.61
C GLY A 48 -11.00 -9.68 21.03
N GLN A 49 -11.27 -9.75 19.72
CA GLN A 49 -12.22 -8.90 18.99
C GLN A 49 -13.25 -9.74 18.25
N VAL A 50 -14.44 -9.19 18.04
CA VAL A 50 -15.49 -9.87 17.29
C VAL A 50 -15.11 -9.94 15.82
N ILE A 51 -15.14 -11.17 15.26
CA ILE A 51 -14.90 -11.43 13.84
C ILE A 51 -16.17 -11.80 13.08
N GLY A 52 -17.29 -12.03 13.77
CA GLY A 52 -18.56 -12.40 13.13
C GLY A 52 -19.57 -12.97 14.12
N VAL A 53 -20.66 -13.48 13.57
CA VAL A 53 -21.74 -14.16 14.30
C VAL A 53 -22.00 -15.54 13.68
N THR A 54 -22.21 -16.55 14.52
CA THR A 54 -22.53 -17.90 14.02
C THR A 54 -23.92 -17.93 13.39
N THR A 55 -24.02 -18.51 12.20
CA THR A 55 -25.31 -18.71 11.48
C THR A 55 -26.00 -20.01 11.85
N ALA A 56 -25.26 -20.95 12.46
CA ALA A 56 -25.73 -22.24 12.97
C ALA A 56 -24.96 -22.58 14.25
N ALA A 57 -25.43 -23.58 15.01
CA ALA A 57 -24.66 -24.10 16.14
C ALA A 57 -23.36 -24.75 15.65
N VAL A 58 -22.24 -24.44 16.30
CA VAL A 58 -20.89 -24.94 15.99
C VAL A 58 -20.41 -25.76 17.19
N ARG A 59 -19.90 -26.96 16.92
CA ARG A 59 -19.34 -27.85 17.97
C ARG A 59 -17.87 -27.50 18.25
N GLU A 60 -17.40 -27.85 19.41
CA GLU A 60 -15.96 -27.78 19.74
C GLU A 60 -15.15 -28.58 18.69
N GLY A 61 -14.03 -28.01 18.21
CA GLY A 61 -13.18 -28.58 17.16
C GLY A 61 -13.72 -28.43 15.73
N GLU A 62 -14.94 -27.92 15.56
CA GLU A 62 -15.54 -27.77 14.24
C GLU A 62 -14.91 -26.56 13.50
N HIS A 63 -14.75 -26.72 12.17
CA HIS A 63 -14.26 -25.66 11.30
C HIS A 63 -15.19 -24.45 11.30
N VAL A 64 -14.66 -23.26 11.65
CA VAL A 64 -15.38 -22.00 11.63
C VAL A 64 -15.01 -21.23 10.37
N HIS A 65 -15.98 -21.11 9.45
CA HIS A 65 -15.75 -20.46 8.15
C HIS A 65 -17.06 -19.87 7.59
N THR A 66 -17.06 -19.43 6.34
CA THR A 66 -18.21 -18.77 5.67
C THR A 66 -19.49 -19.59 5.62
N HIS A 67 -19.46 -20.91 5.87
CA HIS A 67 -20.64 -21.77 5.92
C HIS A 67 -21.40 -21.67 7.26
N ASN A 68 -20.75 -21.20 8.32
CA ASN A 68 -21.33 -21.10 9.67
C ASN A 68 -20.97 -19.78 10.41
N LEU A 69 -20.30 -18.82 9.74
CA LEU A 69 -19.96 -17.50 10.26
C LEU A 69 -20.32 -16.42 9.24
N ALA A 70 -20.99 -15.36 9.69
CA ALA A 70 -21.37 -14.21 8.87
C ALA A 70 -21.12 -12.89 9.59
N MET A 71 -21.27 -11.77 8.87
CA MET A 71 -21.27 -10.43 9.47
C MET A 71 -22.44 -10.29 10.45
N PRO A 72 -22.24 -9.63 11.61
CA PRO A 72 -23.34 -9.23 12.48
C PRO A 72 -24.30 -8.31 11.73
N GLY A 73 -25.62 -8.48 11.97
CA GLY A 73 -26.66 -7.67 11.31
C GLY A 73 -26.65 -6.19 11.70
N GLU A 74 -26.11 -5.87 12.89
CA GLU A 74 -25.91 -4.50 13.35
C GLU A 74 -24.42 -4.24 13.54
N ARG A 75 -23.97 -3.01 13.23
CA ARG A 75 -22.59 -2.59 13.45
C ARG A 75 -22.28 -2.62 14.93
N LEU A 76 -21.38 -3.52 15.32
CA LEU A 76 -20.86 -3.56 16.68
C LEU A 76 -19.88 -2.40 16.85
N ARG A 77 -20.31 -1.35 17.54
CA ARG A 77 -19.40 -0.28 17.96
C ARG A 77 -18.64 -0.77 19.19
N ALA A 78 -17.47 -1.35 18.95
CA ALA A 78 -16.57 -1.68 20.03
C ALA A 78 -15.92 -0.38 20.56
N ALA A 79 -16.08 -0.13 21.87
CA ALA A 79 -15.21 0.82 22.54
C ALA A 79 -13.92 0.09 22.89
N ALA A 80 -12.86 0.32 22.11
CA ALA A 80 -11.54 -0.15 22.51
C ALA A 80 -11.04 0.69 23.70
N PRO A 81 -10.47 0.09 24.75
CA PRO A 81 -9.70 0.86 25.71
C PRO A 81 -8.53 1.51 24.97
N PRO A 82 -8.16 2.77 25.28
CA PRO A 82 -7.02 3.41 24.67
C PRO A 82 -5.77 2.53 24.89
N ALA A 83 -5.14 2.13 23.78
CA ALA A 83 -3.87 1.41 23.88
C ALA A 83 -2.82 2.36 24.45
N PRO A 84 -2.05 1.97 25.46
CA PRO A 84 -0.98 2.81 25.96
C PRO A 84 -0.01 3.10 24.83
N PRO A 85 0.44 4.38 24.66
CA PRO A 85 1.43 4.72 23.65
C PRO A 85 2.70 3.91 23.91
N VAL A 86 3.07 3.07 22.97
CA VAL A 86 4.30 2.29 23.04
C VAL A 86 5.41 3.15 22.45
N ARG A 87 6.44 3.45 23.24
CA ARG A 87 7.70 3.95 22.67
C ARG A 87 8.29 2.82 21.83
N ALA A 88 8.53 3.10 20.55
CA ALA A 88 9.21 2.15 19.70
C ALA A 88 10.58 1.81 20.30
N THR A 89 10.83 0.52 20.43
CA THR A 89 12.12 -0.03 20.87
C THR A 89 12.88 -0.43 19.62
N GLY A 90 13.76 0.41 19.12
CA GLY A 90 14.65 0.13 17.99
C GLY A 90 15.76 1.17 17.93
N SER A 91 16.89 0.87 17.29
CA SER A 91 17.94 1.85 17.04
C SER A 91 17.39 2.94 16.11
N VAL A 92 17.21 4.15 16.62
CA VAL A 92 16.74 5.33 15.87
C VAL A 92 17.83 5.91 14.95
N ASP A 93 19.09 5.49 15.10
CA ASP A 93 20.24 6.02 14.37
C ASP A 93 20.58 5.20 13.10
N ARG A 94 19.55 4.66 12.43
CA ARG A 94 19.74 3.91 11.19
C ARG A 94 19.71 4.83 9.98
N THR A 95 20.49 4.48 8.98
CA THR A 95 20.68 5.26 7.75
C THR A 95 20.37 4.41 6.51
N PHE A 96 20.17 5.10 5.39
CA PHE A 96 20.14 4.50 4.06
C PHE A 96 20.81 5.43 3.04
N ARG A 97 21.12 4.92 1.85
CA ARG A 97 21.71 5.74 0.79
C ARG A 97 20.63 6.20 -0.20
N GLY A 98 20.29 7.49 -0.14
CA GLY A 98 19.26 8.10 -0.97
C GLY A 98 19.75 9.29 -1.78
N TYR A 99 18.90 9.78 -2.69
CA TYR A 99 19.12 10.99 -3.47
C TYR A 99 18.55 12.20 -2.73
N LEU A 100 19.44 12.97 -2.08
CA LEU A 100 19.04 14.19 -1.39
C LEU A 100 18.68 15.28 -2.40
N ARG A 101 17.45 15.76 -2.37
CA ARG A 101 16.97 16.82 -3.25
C ARG A 101 17.25 18.21 -2.64
N PRO A 102 17.36 19.25 -3.47
CA PRO A 102 17.59 20.63 -2.98
C PRO A 102 16.52 21.15 -2.01
N ASP A 103 15.32 20.62 -2.06
CA ASP A 103 14.22 20.93 -1.13
C ASP A 103 14.25 20.12 0.19
N GLY A 104 15.30 19.31 0.41
CA GLY A 104 15.52 18.51 1.61
C GLY A 104 14.79 17.17 1.63
N ARG A 105 13.98 16.84 0.61
CA ARG A 105 13.39 15.51 0.48
C ARG A 105 14.41 14.52 -0.05
N VAL A 106 14.17 13.22 0.18
CA VAL A 106 15.10 12.17 -0.24
C VAL A 106 14.39 11.13 -1.09
N GLY A 107 14.93 10.86 -2.27
CA GLY A 107 14.49 9.76 -3.13
C GLY A 107 15.25 8.47 -2.82
N THR A 108 14.56 7.34 -2.86
CA THR A 108 15.17 6.00 -2.84
C THR A 108 15.57 5.53 -4.25
N ARG A 109 15.09 6.26 -5.27
CA ARG A 109 15.41 6.09 -6.69
C ARG A 109 15.55 7.47 -7.35
N ASN A 110 16.06 7.47 -8.59
CA ASN A 110 16.21 8.66 -9.43
C ASN A 110 15.73 8.35 -10.86
N PHE A 111 14.41 8.33 -11.06
CA PHE A 111 13.80 8.06 -12.37
C PHE A 111 13.58 9.34 -13.19
N ILE A 112 13.56 9.18 -14.52
CA ILE A 112 12.95 10.15 -15.42
C ILE A 112 11.52 9.69 -15.71
N GLY A 113 10.53 10.52 -15.35
CA GLY A 113 9.11 10.22 -15.60
C GLY A 113 8.67 10.71 -16.98
N VAL A 114 7.97 9.87 -17.74
CA VAL A 114 7.24 10.26 -18.95
C VAL A 114 5.76 10.27 -18.59
N LEU A 115 5.26 11.43 -18.17
CA LEU A 115 3.90 11.62 -17.66
C LEU A 115 2.94 11.94 -18.81
N THR A 116 1.74 11.36 -18.78
CA THR A 116 0.69 11.66 -19.75
C THR A 116 -0.37 12.61 -19.18
N SER A 117 -0.86 13.56 -19.98
CA SER A 117 -2.03 14.36 -19.64
C SER A 117 -3.33 13.59 -19.90
N VAL A 118 -3.29 12.63 -20.81
CA VAL A 118 -4.46 11.92 -21.33
C VAL A 118 -4.11 10.49 -21.74
N ASN A 119 -5.09 9.58 -21.70
CA ASN A 119 -4.92 8.20 -22.15
C ASN A 119 -4.41 8.11 -23.60
N CYS A 120 -4.82 9.01 -24.50
CA CYS A 120 -4.41 9.02 -25.90
C CYS A 120 -2.89 9.13 -26.11
N SER A 121 -2.15 9.68 -25.15
CA SER A 121 -0.68 9.76 -25.18
C SER A 121 0.02 8.58 -24.49
N ALA A 122 -0.74 7.68 -23.84
CA ALA A 122 -0.17 6.59 -23.03
C ALA A 122 0.77 5.66 -23.82
N THR A 123 0.37 5.25 -25.03
CA THR A 123 1.20 4.40 -25.89
C THR A 123 2.51 5.08 -26.29
N VAL A 124 2.48 6.38 -26.58
CA VAL A 124 3.70 7.16 -26.89
C VAL A 124 4.64 7.17 -25.68
N ALA A 125 4.11 7.46 -24.49
CA ALA A 125 4.92 7.46 -23.27
C ALA A 125 5.58 6.08 -22.99
N ARG A 126 4.83 4.98 -23.18
CA ARG A 126 5.38 3.62 -23.04
C ARG A 126 6.44 3.31 -24.09
N HIS A 127 6.26 3.73 -25.34
CA HIS A 127 7.27 3.55 -26.37
C HIS A 127 8.55 4.33 -26.08
N ILE A 128 8.44 5.54 -25.52
CA ILE A 128 9.60 6.31 -25.08
C ILE A 128 10.33 5.57 -23.97
N ALA A 129 9.63 5.18 -22.89
CA ALA A 129 10.25 4.51 -21.75
C ALA A 129 10.94 3.19 -22.13
N ARG A 130 10.34 2.37 -23.01
CA ARG A 130 10.91 1.11 -23.50
C ARG A 130 12.24 1.26 -24.24
N ARG A 131 12.53 2.41 -24.85
CA ARG A 131 13.80 2.65 -25.52
C ARG A 131 14.98 2.66 -24.56
N PHE A 132 14.72 2.96 -23.29
CA PHE A 132 15.73 3.07 -22.23
C PHE A 132 15.74 1.86 -21.29
N GLU A 133 14.94 0.82 -21.55
CA GLU A 133 14.80 -0.35 -20.67
C GLU A 133 16.13 -1.07 -20.42
N PHE A 134 17.00 -1.12 -21.44
CA PHE A 134 18.31 -1.77 -21.36
C PHE A 134 19.47 -0.78 -21.45
N GLU A 135 19.19 0.53 -21.47
CA GLU A 135 20.21 1.57 -21.55
C GLU A 135 20.53 2.10 -20.14
N GLN A 136 21.79 2.04 -19.76
CA GLN A 136 22.26 2.62 -18.50
C GLN A 136 22.51 4.12 -18.70
N LEU A 137 21.73 4.94 -18.05
CA LEU A 137 21.88 6.39 -18.02
C LEU A 137 22.61 6.79 -16.71
N PRO A 138 23.78 7.47 -16.78
CA PRO A 138 24.48 7.90 -15.57
C PRO A 138 23.60 8.72 -14.64
N GLY A 139 23.62 8.42 -13.34
CA GLY A 139 22.85 9.14 -12.33
C GLY A 139 21.33 8.87 -12.34
N VAL A 140 20.84 7.98 -13.23
CA VAL A 140 19.41 7.69 -13.41
C VAL A 140 19.15 6.19 -13.20
N ASP A 141 18.18 5.84 -12.37
CA ASP A 141 17.79 4.44 -12.11
C ASP A 141 16.88 3.87 -13.23
N GLY A 142 16.38 4.71 -14.15
CA GLY A 142 15.60 4.30 -15.32
C GLY A 142 14.62 5.37 -15.81
N VAL A 143 13.89 5.02 -16.88
CA VAL A 143 12.83 5.86 -17.44
C VAL A 143 11.51 5.13 -17.23
N VAL A 144 10.51 5.81 -16.65
CA VAL A 144 9.21 5.22 -16.33
C VAL A 144 8.08 5.97 -17.04
N ALA A 145 7.20 5.23 -17.71
CA ALA A 145 5.98 5.77 -18.27
C ALA A 145 4.92 5.89 -17.17
N LEU A 146 4.48 7.11 -16.89
CA LEU A 146 3.44 7.43 -15.90
C LEU A 146 2.13 7.67 -16.66
N THR A 147 1.36 6.60 -16.88
CA THR A 147 0.18 6.60 -17.74
C THR A 147 -1.10 6.31 -16.96
N HIS A 148 -2.22 6.82 -17.47
CA HIS A 148 -3.55 6.60 -16.88
C HIS A 148 -4.63 6.48 -17.97
N GLY A 149 -5.84 6.04 -17.58
CA GLY A 149 -6.95 5.74 -18.47
C GLY A 149 -7.95 6.88 -18.71
N SER A 150 -7.71 8.12 -18.26
CA SER A 150 -8.64 9.25 -18.35
C SER A 150 -7.98 10.50 -18.97
N GLY A 151 -8.48 11.69 -18.66
CA GLY A 151 -7.95 12.97 -19.18
C GLY A 151 -8.72 13.54 -20.38
N CYS A 152 -9.52 12.71 -21.03
CA CYS A 152 -10.49 13.11 -22.07
C CYS A 152 -11.85 12.50 -21.75
N GLY A 153 -12.94 13.09 -22.21
CA GLY A 153 -14.29 12.59 -21.92
C GLY A 153 -14.64 12.60 -20.41
N MET A 154 -14.11 13.54 -19.66
CA MET A 154 -14.36 13.73 -18.23
C MET A 154 -14.80 15.17 -17.94
N ALA A 155 -15.41 15.39 -16.77
CA ALA A 155 -15.70 16.74 -16.32
C ALA A 155 -14.40 17.55 -16.09
N ASP A 156 -14.44 18.84 -16.35
CA ASP A 156 -13.32 19.80 -16.19
C ASP A 156 -13.18 20.32 -14.74
N ARG A 157 -13.96 19.79 -13.82
CA ARG A 157 -14.01 20.17 -12.39
C ARG A 157 -14.67 19.08 -11.57
N GLY A 158 -14.58 19.23 -10.26
CA GLY A 158 -15.17 18.32 -9.27
C GLY A 158 -14.23 17.18 -8.86
N PRO A 159 -14.71 16.25 -7.99
CA PRO A 159 -13.85 15.31 -7.28
C PRO A 159 -12.94 14.46 -8.18
N GLY A 160 -13.47 13.95 -9.29
CA GLY A 160 -12.70 13.10 -10.20
C GLY A 160 -11.56 13.86 -10.90
N TRP A 161 -11.83 15.10 -11.33
CA TRP A 161 -10.81 15.96 -11.93
C TRP A 161 -9.74 16.37 -10.91
N GLU A 162 -10.15 16.73 -9.70
CA GLU A 162 -9.26 17.12 -8.62
C GLU A 162 -8.34 15.97 -8.19
N VAL A 163 -8.89 14.76 -8.05
CA VAL A 163 -8.13 13.54 -7.71
C VAL A 163 -7.10 13.23 -8.81
N LEU A 164 -7.50 13.27 -10.09
CA LEU A 164 -6.56 13.04 -11.20
C LEU A 164 -5.42 14.05 -11.18
N ARG A 165 -5.74 15.36 -11.12
CA ARG A 165 -4.74 16.45 -11.11
C ARG A 165 -3.80 16.35 -9.93
N ARG A 166 -4.32 16.06 -8.74
CA ARG A 166 -3.52 15.87 -7.53
C ARG A 166 -2.59 14.67 -7.65
N THR A 167 -3.08 13.56 -8.21
CA THR A 167 -2.27 12.36 -8.44
C THR A 167 -1.13 12.64 -9.42
N LEU A 168 -1.41 13.23 -10.59
CA LEU A 168 -0.39 13.56 -11.57
C LEU A 168 0.65 14.54 -11.02
N SER A 169 0.20 15.56 -10.28
CA SER A 169 1.09 16.53 -9.62
C SER A 169 1.93 15.86 -8.52
N GLY A 170 1.36 14.92 -7.77
CA GLY A 170 2.07 14.14 -6.75
C GLY A 170 3.22 13.31 -7.36
N TYR A 171 2.94 12.61 -8.45
CA TYR A 171 3.98 11.88 -9.18
C TYR A 171 5.06 12.79 -9.76
N ALA A 172 4.67 13.95 -10.34
CA ALA A 172 5.62 14.90 -10.88
C ALA A 172 6.57 15.49 -9.83
N ARG A 173 6.08 15.67 -8.59
CA ARG A 173 6.86 16.19 -7.46
C ARG A 173 7.52 15.10 -6.63
N HIS A 174 7.35 13.82 -7.01
CA HIS A 174 7.83 12.72 -6.20
C HIS A 174 9.36 12.74 -6.07
N PRO A 175 9.94 12.54 -4.86
CA PRO A 175 11.39 12.62 -4.69
C PRO A 175 12.18 11.53 -5.44
N ASN A 176 11.53 10.44 -5.86
CA ASN A 176 12.13 9.43 -6.74
C ASN A 176 12.14 9.83 -8.23
N ILE A 177 11.59 11.01 -8.56
CA ILE A 177 11.60 11.57 -9.92
C ILE A 177 12.63 12.69 -9.97
N GLY A 178 13.70 12.48 -10.75
CA GLY A 178 14.75 13.47 -10.97
C GLY A 178 14.41 14.45 -12.10
N GLY A 179 13.55 14.06 -13.05
CA GLY A 179 13.11 14.91 -14.14
C GLY A 179 11.89 14.34 -14.83
N ILE A 180 11.17 15.18 -15.59
CA ILE A 180 9.89 14.81 -16.17
C ILE A 180 9.70 15.31 -17.59
N VAL A 181 9.15 14.44 -18.45
CA VAL A 181 8.63 14.77 -19.76
C VAL A 181 7.11 14.58 -19.74
N VAL A 182 6.34 15.64 -20.00
CA VAL A 182 4.87 15.56 -20.05
C VAL A 182 4.42 15.49 -21.52
N VAL A 183 3.65 14.44 -21.85
CA VAL A 183 3.19 14.19 -23.21
C VAL A 183 1.66 14.31 -23.27
N GLY A 184 1.16 15.27 -24.05
CA GLY A 184 -0.25 15.45 -24.35
C GLY A 184 -0.62 14.96 -25.75
N LEU A 185 -1.91 14.89 -26.05
CA LEU A 185 -2.41 14.72 -27.41
C LEU A 185 -2.51 16.07 -28.12
N GLY A 186 -3.14 17.07 -27.48
CA GLY A 186 -3.37 18.42 -27.97
C GLY A 186 -4.84 18.85 -28.03
N CYS A 187 -5.80 17.98 -27.62
CA CYS A 187 -7.23 18.30 -27.57
C CYS A 187 -7.96 17.73 -26.35
N GLU A 188 -7.23 17.34 -25.35
CA GLU A 188 -7.75 16.75 -24.11
C GLU A 188 -8.39 17.79 -23.18
N VAL A 189 -9.39 17.36 -22.37
CA VAL A 189 -10.00 18.17 -21.30
C VAL A 189 -8.98 18.48 -20.22
N ASN A 190 -8.11 17.52 -19.87
CA ASN A 190 -6.98 17.75 -18.97
C ASN A 190 -5.84 18.45 -19.74
N ASP A 191 -6.09 19.69 -20.15
CA ASP A 191 -5.21 20.52 -20.96
C ASP A 191 -3.76 20.49 -20.51
N LEU A 192 -2.84 20.24 -21.45
CA LEU A 192 -1.41 20.06 -21.19
C LEU A 192 -0.78 21.29 -20.55
N SER A 193 -1.08 22.49 -21.02
CA SER A 193 -0.48 23.73 -20.53
C SER A 193 -0.92 24.02 -19.09
N SER A 194 -2.21 23.86 -18.82
CA SER A 194 -2.80 23.99 -17.49
C SER A 194 -2.27 22.90 -16.54
N LEU A 195 -2.09 21.66 -17.02
CA LEU A 195 -1.50 20.60 -16.22
C LEU A 195 -0.08 20.97 -15.81
N VAL A 196 0.78 21.31 -16.77
CA VAL A 196 2.20 21.65 -16.51
C VAL A 196 2.32 22.83 -15.54
N ALA A 197 1.52 23.88 -15.73
CA ALA A 197 1.49 25.04 -14.83
C ALA A 197 1.05 24.67 -13.39
N GLY A 198 0.20 23.64 -13.23
CA GLY A 198 -0.32 23.17 -11.97
C GLY A 198 0.49 22.05 -11.30
N LEU A 199 1.56 21.54 -11.90
CA LEU A 199 2.34 20.43 -11.34
C LEU A 199 3.01 20.80 -10.00
N GLY A 200 3.41 22.05 -9.83
CA GLY A 200 4.06 22.55 -8.61
C GLY A 200 5.41 21.89 -8.31
N VAL A 201 6.14 21.46 -9.34
CA VAL A 201 7.51 20.94 -9.21
C VAL A 201 8.48 22.06 -8.86
N GLY A 202 9.50 21.75 -8.06
CA GLY A 202 10.56 22.71 -7.74
C GLY A 202 11.42 23.03 -8.96
N GLU A 203 12.05 24.21 -8.98
CA GLU A 203 12.91 24.69 -10.07
C GLU A 203 14.11 23.76 -10.37
N HIS A 204 14.48 22.93 -9.40
CA HIS A 204 15.58 21.95 -9.52
C HIS A 204 15.19 20.72 -10.35
N VAL A 205 13.88 20.47 -10.57
CA VAL A 205 13.40 19.34 -11.38
C VAL A 205 13.22 19.79 -12.82
N PRO A 206 14.01 19.31 -13.78
CA PRO A 206 13.81 19.63 -15.19
C PRO A 206 12.46 19.10 -15.68
N VAL A 207 11.64 20.00 -16.20
CA VAL A 207 10.33 19.70 -16.80
C VAL A 207 10.36 20.07 -18.27
N SER A 208 9.88 19.17 -19.12
CA SER A 208 9.69 19.39 -20.54
C SER A 208 8.31 18.90 -20.96
N SER A 209 7.63 19.59 -21.89
CA SER A 209 6.30 19.18 -22.34
C SER A 209 6.09 19.41 -23.83
N TYR A 210 5.27 18.57 -24.45
CA TYR A 210 4.86 18.73 -25.86
C TYR A 210 3.58 17.94 -26.12
N SER A 211 2.86 18.32 -27.20
CA SER A 211 1.72 17.54 -27.68
C SER A 211 2.07 16.72 -28.93
N ILE A 212 1.40 15.58 -29.08
CA ILE A 212 1.57 14.70 -30.26
C ILE A 212 1.15 15.41 -31.53
N GLN A 213 0.08 16.21 -31.47
CA GLN A 213 -0.44 16.95 -32.62
C GLN A 213 0.54 18.03 -33.13
N ASP A 214 1.15 18.78 -32.20
CA ASP A 214 2.08 19.87 -32.54
C ASP A 214 3.38 19.36 -33.18
N VAL A 215 3.88 18.20 -32.73
CA VAL A 215 5.14 17.63 -33.27
C VAL A 215 4.96 16.78 -34.52
N GLY A 216 3.72 16.62 -35.01
CA GLY A 216 3.46 15.97 -36.29
C GLY A 216 3.16 14.47 -36.23
N GLY A 217 2.63 13.99 -35.09
CA GLY A 217 2.10 12.63 -34.93
C GLY A 217 3.00 11.67 -34.14
N THR A 218 2.58 10.41 -34.08
CA THR A 218 3.13 9.40 -33.14
C THR A 218 4.63 9.16 -33.30
N ALA A 219 5.12 8.97 -34.51
CA ALA A 219 6.55 8.67 -34.73
C ALA A 219 7.45 9.87 -34.35
N ALA A 220 7.03 11.09 -34.72
CA ALA A 220 7.72 12.31 -34.34
C ALA A 220 7.68 12.53 -32.83
N ALA A 221 6.54 12.25 -32.18
CA ALA A 221 6.39 12.38 -30.74
C ALA A 221 7.29 11.41 -29.96
N ILE A 222 7.47 10.17 -30.44
CA ILE A 222 8.40 9.21 -29.82
C ILE A 222 9.85 9.69 -29.97
N ALA A 223 10.24 10.19 -31.15
CA ALA A 223 11.59 10.71 -31.38
C ALA A 223 11.88 11.96 -30.53
N GLU A 224 10.90 12.87 -30.43
CA GLU A 224 11.01 14.06 -29.58
C GLU A 224 11.10 13.70 -28.10
N GLY A 225 10.32 12.73 -27.63
CA GLY A 225 10.40 12.24 -26.25
C GLY A 225 11.75 11.62 -25.93
N ASP A 226 12.33 10.79 -26.83
CA ASP A 226 13.67 10.23 -26.68
C ASP A 226 14.72 11.34 -26.54
N ARG A 227 14.69 12.35 -27.39
CA ARG A 227 15.60 13.49 -27.33
C ARG A 227 15.50 14.22 -25.98
N ARG A 228 14.27 14.51 -25.50
CA ARG A 228 14.04 15.22 -24.23
C ARG A 228 14.46 14.41 -23.01
N VAL A 229 14.24 13.09 -23.02
CA VAL A 229 14.72 12.21 -21.96
C VAL A 229 16.25 12.27 -21.88
N ARG A 230 16.97 12.23 -23.03
CA ARG A 230 18.44 12.34 -23.03
C ARG A 230 18.93 13.68 -22.50
N GLU A 231 18.28 14.78 -22.86
CA GLU A 231 18.61 16.11 -22.32
C GLU A 231 18.44 16.21 -20.82
N ILE A 232 17.38 15.57 -20.29
CA ILE A 232 17.17 15.48 -18.84
C ILE A 232 18.25 14.58 -18.20
N ALA A 233 18.53 13.42 -18.80
CA ALA A 233 19.54 12.50 -18.30
C ALA A 233 20.94 13.15 -18.20
N GLU A 234 21.33 13.98 -19.17
CA GLU A 234 22.59 14.75 -19.11
C GLU A 234 22.68 15.67 -17.87
N ARG A 235 21.52 16.26 -17.47
CA ARG A 235 21.46 17.10 -16.27
C ARG A 235 21.58 16.29 -14.99
N LEU A 236 21.01 15.07 -14.96
CA LEU A 236 21.01 14.17 -13.82
C LEU A 236 22.28 13.32 -13.70
N ALA A 237 23.18 13.34 -14.70
CA ALA A 237 24.33 12.46 -14.79
C ALA A 237 25.32 12.56 -13.59
N ARG A 238 25.22 13.62 -12.77
CA ARG A 238 26.04 13.83 -11.58
C ARG A 238 25.32 13.49 -10.28
N ASP A 239 24.05 13.14 -10.36
CA ASP A 239 23.28 12.76 -9.17
C ASP A 239 23.85 11.48 -8.57
N THR A 240 24.11 11.50 -7.27
CA THR A 240 24.64 10.36 -6.54
C THR A 240 23.90 10.15 -5.24
N ARG A 241 23.85 8.91 -4.78
CA ARG A 241 23.29 8.56 -3.48
C ARG A 241 24.24 9.03 -2.37
N THR A 242 23.67 9.63 -1.34
CA THR A 242 24.36 10.02 -0.11
C THR A 242 23.74 9.29 1.08
N GLU A 243 24.49 9.14 2.16
CA GLU A 243 24.00 8.60 3.41
C GLU A 243 23.08 9.62 4.08
N VAL A 244 21.89 9.16 4.45
CA VAL A 244 20.84 9.98 5.10
C VAL A 244 20.17 9.18 6.20
N GLY A 245 19.63 9.85 7.20
CA GLY A 245 18.91 9.21 8.30
C GLY A 245 17.54 8.67 7.88
N MET A 246 17.06 7.68 8.62
CA MET A 246 15.77 7.03 8.38
C MET A 246 14.58 7.98 8.55
N GLU A 247 14.74 9.14 9.17
CA GLU A 247 13.73 10.21 9.26
C GLU A 247 13.28 10.76 7.90
N HIS A 248 14.02 10.49 6.84
CA HIS A 248 13.65 10.86 5.47
C HIS A 248 12.82 9.79 4.74
N LEU A 249 12.67 8.59 5.32
CA LEU A 249 11.89 7.52 4.70
C LEU A 249 10.39 7.77 4.83
N VAL A 250 9.67 7.63 3.72
CA VAL A 250 8.22 7.59 3.67
C VAL A 250 7.79 6.21 3.18
N LEU A 251 7.30 5.38 4.10
CA LEU A 251 6.96 3.99 3.86
C LEU A 251 5.46 3.84 3.67
N GLY A 252 5.02 3.38 2.49
CA GLY A 252 3.65 2.98 2.23
C GLY A 252 3.40 1.54 2.67
N LEU A 253 2.31 1.28 3.37
CA LEU A 253 1.92 -0.02 3.92
C LEU A 253 0.75 -0.59 3.13
N GLN A 254 0.97 -1.67 2.38
CA GLN A 254 -0.01 -2.29 1.52
C GLN A 254 -0.21 -3.77 1.85
N CYS A 255 -1.36 -4.32 1.47
CA CYS A 255 -1.55 -5.77 1.45
C CYS A 255 -2.45 -6.19 0.28
N GLY A 256 -2.14 -7.34 -0.31
CA GLY A 256 -2.95 -7.96 -1.35
C GLY A 256 -2.88 -9.48 -1.27
N GLY A 257 -4.00 -10.17 -1.59
CA GLY A 257 -4.04 -11.63 -1.47
C GLY A 257 -3.87 -12.13 -0.03
N SER A 258 -4.43 -11.42 0.96
CA SER A 258 -4.33 -11.77 2.39
C SER A 258 -4.96 -13.13 2.70
N ASP A 259 -4.41 -13.83 3.67
CA ASP A 259 -4.83 -15.12 4.20
C ASP A 259 -4.97 -15.12 5.73
N GLY A 260 -5.29 -16.26 6.33
CA GLY A 260 -5.41 -16.41 7.78
C GLY A 260 -4.11 -16.18 8.56
N TRP A 261 -2.95 -16.26 7.89
CA TRP A 261 -1.64 -16.01 8.48
C TRP A 261 -1.24 -14.53 8.47
N SER A 262 -1.78 -13.74 7.54
CA SER A 262 -1.36 -12.35 7.31
C SER A 262 -1.40 -11.50 8.59
N GLY A 263 -2.45 -11.65 9.40
CA GLY A 263 -2.58 -10.95 10.69
C GLY A 263 -1.75 -11.52 11.84
N LEU A 264 -1.02 -12.63 11.62
CA LEU A 264 -0.19 -13.31 12.63
C LEU A 264 1.30 -13.12 12.38
N THR A 265 1.69 -12.94 11.15
CA THR A 265 3.10 -12.97 10.71
C THR A 265 3.48 -11.68 9.98
N ALA A 266 3.22 -11.57 8.68
CA ALA A 266 3.69 -10.48 7.84
C ALA A 266 3.17 -9.10 8.27
N ASN A 267 1.87 -8.96 8.57
CA ASN A 267 1.32 -7.65 8.96
C ASN A 267 1.88 -7.15 10.30
N PRO A 268 1.90 -7.92 11.39
CA PRO A 268 2.51 -7.45 12.62
C PRO A 268 4.05 -7.32 12.54
N ALA A 269 4.76 -8.12 11.72
CA ALA A 269 6.19 -7.92 11.49
C ALA A 269 6.45 -6.59 10.75
N LEU A 270 5.64 -6.27 9.74
CA LEU A 270 5.66 -4.96 9.10
C LEU A 270 5.30 -3.85 10.09
N GLY A 271 4.38 -4.10 11.02
CA GLY A 271 4.04 -3.17 12.09
C GLY A 271 5.21 -2.81 13.00
N VAL A 272 6.09 -3.78 13.31
CA VAL A 272 7.33 -3.52 14.06
C VAL A 272 8.28 -2.63 13.25
N ALA A 273 8.47 -2.91 11.95
CA ALA A 273 9.29 -2.08 11.08
C ALA A 273 8.69 -0.66 10.91
N SER A 274 7.37 -0.54 10.79
CA SER A 274 6.64 0.73 10.76
C SER A 274 6.89 1.57 12.01
N ASP A 275 6.80 0.95 13.20
CA ASP A 275 7.08 1.62 14.47
C ASP A 275 8.52 2.13 14.55
N ALA A 276 9.49 1.37 14.03
CA ALA A 276 10.90 1.77 13.98
C ALA A 276 11.12 2.98 13.05
N VAL A 277 10.49 3.00 11.87
CA VAL A 277 10.52 4.15 10.94
C VAL A 277 9.94 5.40 11.62
N VAL A 278 8.79 5.28 12.29
CA VAL A 278 8.15 6.40 13.02
C VAL A 278 9.02 6.86 14.18
N ALA A 279 9.63 5.96 14.93
CA ALA A 279 10.51 6.32 16.06
C ALA A 279 11.75 7.09 15.61
N ALA A 280 12.28 6.81 14.43
CA ALA A 280 13.38 7.56 13.81
C ALA A 280 12.95 8.91 13.24
N GLY A 281 11.67 9.29 13.32
CA GLY A 281 11.13 10.53 12.77
C GLY A 281 10.73 10.44 11.30
N GLY A 282 10.68 9.23 10.70
CA GLY A 282 10.14 8.98 9.37
C GLY A 282 8.61 8.98 9.34
N THR A 283 8.06 8.65 8.18
CA THR A 283 6.61 8.58 7.97
C THR A 283 6.24 7.16 7.53
N SER A 284 5.22 6.61 8.18
CA SER A 284 4.59 5.35 7.79
C SER A 284 3.15 5.63 7.39
N MET A 285 2.75 5.25 6.20
CA MET A 285 1.46 5.59 5.61
C MET A 285 0.62 4.33 5.46
N LEU A 286 -0.44 4.20 6.26
CA LEU A 286 -1.46 3.16 6.15
C LEU A 286 -2.62 3.69 5.29
N GLY A 287 -3.24 2.84 4.49
CA GLY A 287 -4.40 3.20 3.67
C GLY A 287 -5.44 2.10 3.63
N GLU A 288 -6.21 2.05 2.52
CA GLU A 288 -7.22 1.03 2.27
C GLU A 288 -8.40 1.14 3.26
N THR A 289 -9.11 2.27 3.22
CA THR A 289 -10.21 2.56 4.16
C THR A 289 -11.24 1.44 4.30
N PRO A 290 -11.68 0.76 3.20
CA PRO A 290 -12.55 -0.40 3.32
C PRO A 290 -11.92 -1.56 4.11
N GLU A 291 -10.59 -1.66 4.17
CA GLU A 291 -9.88 -2.76 4.82
C GLU A 291 -9.56 -2.52 6.31
N ILE A 292 -9.99 -1.38 6.85
CA ILE A 292 -9.98 -1.15 8.31
C ILE A 292 -11.40 -1.13 8.90
N TYR A 293 -12.43 -1.37 8.09
CA TYR A 293 -13.82 -1.35 8.50
C TYR A 293 -14.11 -2.36 9.62
N GLY A 294 -14.65 -1.85 10.74
CA GLY A 294 -14.87 -2.62 11.97
C GLY A 294 -13.67 -2.71 12.91
N ALA A 295 -12.46 -2.32 12.44
CA ALA A 295 -11.24 -2.19 13.25
C ALA A 295 -10.75 -0.73 13.38
N GLU A 296 -11.46 0.24 12.78
CA GLU A 296 -11.12 1.67 12.83
C GLU A 296 -11.02 2.21 14.25
N HIS A 297 -11.77 1.63 15.20
CA HIS A 297 -11.71 2.00 16.60
C HIS A 297 -10.32 1.79 17.23
N LEU A 298 -9.53 0.81 16.74
CA LEU A 298 -8.17 0.57 17.20
C LEU A 298 -7.19 1.68 16.74
N LEU A 299 -7.44 2.28 15.58
CA LEU A 299 -6.67 3.43 15.09
C LEU A 299 -7.15 4.72 15.75
N ALA A 300 -8.46 4.93 15.86
CA ALA A 300 -9.05 6.10 16.51
C ALA A 300 -8.63 6.21 17.98
N ALA A 301 -8.56 5.08 18.73
CA ALA A 301 -8.14 5.06 20.12
C ALA A 301 -6.68 5.50 20.36
N ARG A 302 -5.83 5.47 19.33
CA ARG A 302 -4.43 5.90 19.37
C ARG A 302 -4.16 7.18 18.57
N ALA A 303 -5.21 7.87 18.09
CA ALA A 303 -5.08 9.18 17.47
C ALA A 303 -4.51 10.20 18.48
N VAL A 304 -3.69 11.13 17.99
CA VAL A 304 -3.04 12.14 18.83
C VAL A 304 -4.03 13.14 19.45
N ASP A 305 -5.20 13.28 18.81
CA ASP A 305 -6.31 14.11 19.29
C ASP A 305 -7.66 13.64 18.70
N ASP A 306 -8.75 14.15 19.27
CA ASP A 306 -10.13 13.83 18.84
C ASP A 306 -10.43 14.30 17.41
N GLY A 307 -9.74 15.32 16.92
CA GLY A 307 -9.89 15.82 15.55
C GLY A 307 -9.40 14.79 14.54
N VAL A 308 -8.23 14.21 14.75
CA VAL A 308 -7.67 13.13 13.92
C VAL A 308 -8.56 11.89 13.96
N ALA A 309 -9.03 11.50 15.16
CA ALA A 309 -9.97 10.39 15.30
C ALA A 309 -11.30 10.66 14.55
N GLY A 310 -11.84 11.87 14.65
CA GLY A 310 -13.08 12.28 13.99
C GLY A 310 -12.96 12.21 12.47
N VAL A 311 -11.86 12.71 11.88
CA VAL A 311 -11.64 12.63 10.42
C VAL A 311 -11.58 11.18 9.95
N LEU A 312 -10.93 10.26 10.69
CA LEU A 312 -10.90 8.83 10.35
C LEU A 312 -12.32 8.24 10.31
N LEU A 313 -13.11 8.51 11.35
CA LEU A 313 -14.49 8.01 11.44
C LEU A 313 -15.41 8.59 10.36
N ASP A 314 -15.21 9.85 9.97
CA ASP A 314 -15.94 10.50 8.87
C ASP A 314 -15.62 9.81 7.51
N ARG A 315 -14.37 9.36 7.29
CA ARG A 315 -14.01 8.58 6.09
C ARG A 315 -14.76 7.24 6.07
N ILE A 316 -14.80 6.52 7.19
CA ILE A 316 -15.58 5.28 7.29
C ILE A 316 -17.06 5.53 6.96
N ALA A 317 -17.66 6.56 7.55
CA ALA A 317 -19.05 6.92 7.28
C ALA A 317 -19.30 7.32 5.81
N TRP A 318 -18.32 7.96 5.16
CA TRP A 318 -18.38 8.26 3.73
C TRP A 318 -18.39 6.97 2.89
N TRP A 319 -17.50 6.01 3.19
CA TRP A 319 -17.42 4.73 2.49
C TRP A 319 -18.68 3.89 2.67
N GLU A 320 -19.31 3.90 3.85
CA GLU A 320 -20.60 3.24 4.08
C GLU A 320 -21.70 3.78 3.15
N ARG A 321 -21.80 5.12 3.04
CA ARG A 321 -22.75 5.74 2.12
C ARG A 321 -22.41 5.46 0.66
N TYR A 322 -21.13 5.62 0.28
CA TYR A 322 -20.68 5.42 -1.08
C TYR A 322 -20.95 3.99 -1.59
N THR A 323 -20.68 2.97 -0.78
CA THR A 323 -20.97 1.57 -1.14
C THR A 323 -22.47 1.29 -1.17
N ALA A 324 -23.25 1.83 -0.26
CA ALA A 324 -24.71 1.71 -0.25
C ALA A 324 -25.32 2.32 -1.52
N ASP A 325 -24.88 3.50 -1.94
CA ASP A 325 -25.32 4.17 -3.17
C ASP A 325 -24.99 3.35 -4.44
N GLN A 326 -23.96 2.51 -4.38
CA GLN A 326 -23.59 1.56 -5.45
C GLN A 326 -24.29 0.20 -5.31
N GLY A 327 -25.19 0.01 -4.35
CA GLY A 327 -25.93 -1.24 -4.12
C GLY A 327 -25.07 -2.37 -3.56
N THR A 328 -23.97 -2.06 -2.86
CA THR A 328 -23.07 -3.03 -2.26
C THR A 328 -22.75 -2.68 -0.80
N THR A 329 -21.91 -3.48 -0.15
CA THR A 329 -21.45 -3.26 1.23
C THR A 329 -19.94 -3.48 1.33
N LEU A 330 -19.34 -2.97 2.40
CA LEU A 330 -17.90 -3.13 2.66
C LEU A 330 -17.50 -4.60 2.92
N ASP A 331 -18.42 -5.48 3.32
CA ASP A 331 -18.15 -6.93 3.47
C ASP A 331 -17.95 -7.66 2.14
N GLY A 332 -18.16 -6.98 1.01
CA GLY A 332 -17.73 -7.48 -0.30
C GLY A 332 -16.21 -7.53 -0.50
N ASN A 333 -15.44 -6.86 0.39
CA ASN A 333 -13.99 -6.76 0.26
C ASN A 333 -13.24 -8.10 0.46
N PRO A 334 -13.52 -9.01 1.45
CA PRO A 334 -12.83 -10.29 1.45
C PRO A 334 -13.13 -11.06 0.17
N SER A 335 -12.13 -11.11 -0.73
CA SER A 335 -12.25 -11.79 -2.02
C SER A 335 -12.43 -13.31 -1.84
N PRO A 336 -12.88 -14.06 -2.87
CA PRO A 336 -12.89 -15.52 -2.83
C PRO A 336 -11.53 -16.10 -2.47
N GLY A 337 -10.42 -15.50 -2.92
CA GLY A 337 -9.06 -15.92 -2.58
C GLY A 337 -8.72 -15.72 -1.10
N ASN A 338 -9.15 -14.60 -0.49
CA ASN A 338 -8.99 -14.39 0.95
C ASN A 338 -9.79 -15.42 1.77
N LYS A 339 -11.01 -15.72 1.34
CA LYS A 339 -11.85 -16.75 1.97
C LYS A 339 -11.22 -18.14 1.85
N ALA A 340 -10.75 -18.52 0.67
CA ALA A 340 -10.01 -19.76 0.48
C ALA A 340 -8.71 -19.85 1.30
N GLY A 341 -8.14 -18.70 1.70
CA GLY A 341 -6.98 -18.59 2.59
C GLY A 341 -7.32 -18.54 4.09
N GLY A 342 -8.58 -18.77 4.50
CA GLY A 342 -9.00 -18.87 5.90
C GLY A 342 -9.64 -17.62 6.50
N ILE A 343 -9.65 -16.47 5.80
CA ILE A 343 -10.37 -15.26 6.22
C ILE A 343 -11.88 -15.45 5.98
N THR A 344 -12.73 -14.93 6.87
CA THR A 344 -14.19 -15.09 6.73
C THR A 344 -14.90 -13.78 6.42
N THR A 345 -14.79 -12.80 7.28
CA THR A 345 -15.51 -11.51 7.19
C THR A 345 -14.53 -10.36 7.02
N ILE A 346 -15.06 -9.18 6.66
CA ILE A 346 -14.24 -7.96 6.64
C ILE A 346 -13.72 -7.61 8.03
N LEU A 347 -14.46 -7.92 9.12
CA LEU A 347 -13.99 -7.66 10.49
C LEU A 347 -12.68 -8.40 10.77
N GLU A 348 -12.62 -9.69 10.42
CA GLU A 348 -11.39 -10.48 10.59
C GLU A 348 -10.23 -9.95 9.74
N LYS A 349 -10.50 -9.59 8.47
CA LYS A 349 -9.51 -9.01 7.57
C LYS A 349 -8.94 -7.70 8.12
N SER A 350 -9.82 -6.81 8.59
CA SER A 350 -9.47 -5.48 9.07
C SER A 350 -8.61 -5.52 10.35
N LEU A 351 -8.90 -6.44 11.27
CA LEU A 351 -8.06 -6.64 12.45
C LEU A 351 -6.62 -7.01 12.09
N GLY A 352 -6.43 -7.83 11.06
CA GLY A 352 -5.12 -8.12 10.52
C GLY A 352 -4.49 -6.94 9.79
N ALA A 353 -5.28 -6.19 9.01
CA ALA A 353 -4.78 -5.07 8.19
C ALA A 353 -4.26 -3.90 9.04
N VAL A 354 -4.95 -3.52 10.13
CA VAL A 354 -4.50 -2.44 11.02
C VAL A 354 -3.17 -2.73 11.71
N ALA A 355 -2.80 -4.01 11.84
CA ALA A 355 -1.53 -4.42 12.44
C ALA A 355 -0.31 -3.96 11.64
N LYS A 356 -0.44 -3.73 10.32
CA LYS A 356 0.62 -3.15 9.47
C LYS A 356 1.13 -1.80 9.99
N GLY A 357 0.25 -1.00 10.58
CA GLY A 357 0.57 0.32 11.14
C GLY A 357 1.22 0.29 12.53
N GLY A 358 1.64 -0.89 13.03
CA GLY A 358 2.28 -1.02 14.33
C GLY A 358 1.43 -0.48 15.48
N ARG A 359 2.10 0.19 16.43
CA ARG A 359 1.51 0.75 17.66
C ARG A 359 1.70 2.26 17.80
N ALA A 360 2.38 2.90 16.87
CA ALA A 360 2.63 4.34 16.90
C ALA A 360 1.31 5.14 16.94
N PRO A 361 1.31 6.33 17.57
CA PRO A 361 0.14 7.22 17.51
C PRO A 361 -0.20 7.62 16.08
N LEU A 362 -1.50 7.62 15.74
CA LEU A 362 -2.00 8.14 14.48
C LEU A 362 -1.96 9.68 14.53
N VAL A 363 -1.09 10.29 13.73
CA VAL A 363 -0.83 11.74 13.80
C VAL A 363 -1.65 12.57 12.81
N GLU A 364 -2.09 11.96 11.71
CA GLU A 364 -2.82 12.66 10.64
C GLU A 364 -3.65 11.67 9.81
N VAL A 365 -4.79 12.14 9.29
CA VAL A 365 -5.59 11.46 8.27
C VAL A 365 -5.67 12.37 7.07
N VAL A 366 -5.30 11.88 5.90
CA VAL A 366 -5.25 12.67 4.65
C VAL A 366 -6.14 12.08 3.58
N ASP A 367 -6.56 12.93 2.65
CA ASP A 367 -7.27 12.52 1.43
C ASP A 367 -6.34 11.77 0.47
N TYR A 368 -6.93 11.06 -0.49
CA TYR A 368 -6.22 10.37 -1.56
C TYR A 368 -5.21 11.28 -2.26
N ALA A 369 -3.96 10.81 -2.39
CA ALA A 369 -2.86 11.51 -3.05
C ALA A 369 -2.46 12.87 -2.43
N VAL A 370 -2.85 13.14 -1.18
CA VAL A 370 -2.41 14.32 -0.43
C VAL A 370 -1.11 13.98 0.30
N THR A 371 -0.10 14.86 0.15
CA THR A 371 1.15 14.73 0.91
C THR A 371 0.89 15.07 2.38
N PRO A 372 1.22 14.18 3.33
CA PRO A 372 1.09 14.46 4.75
C PRO A 372 1.90 15.69 5.19
N THR A 373 1.38 16.42 6.15
CA THR A 373 2.04 17.57 6.76
C THR A 373 2.80 17.21 8.03
N ARG A 374 2.44 16.09 8.66
CA ARG A 374 3.06 15.55 9.87
C ARG A 374 3.88 14.28 9.55
N ARG A 375 4.99 14.12 10.26
CA ARG A 375 5.75 12.87 10.27
C ARG A 375 5.22 11.95 11.36
N GLY A 376 5.23 10.64 11.12
CA GLY A 376 4.71 9.64 12.02
C GLY A 376 3.82 8.62 11.32
N LEU A 377 2.93 7.95 12.04
CA LEU A 377 1.91 7.11 11.42
C LEU A 377 0.78 8.00 10.88
N VAL A 378 0.58 7.94 9.56
CA VAL A 378 -0.47 8.66 8.84
C VAL A 378 -1.44 7.67 8.22
N PHE A 379 -2.72 8.01 8.16
CA PHE A 379 -3.71 7.26 7.41
C PHE A 379 -4.12 8.04 6.15
N MET A 380 -4.01 7.41 4.98
CA MET A 380 -4.50 7.98 3.73
C MET A 380 -5.80 7.30 3.31
N ASP A 381 -6.85 8.09 3.06
CA ASP A 381 -8.11 7.57 2.52
C ASP A 381 -7.90 7.06 1.09
N THR A 382 -7.97 5.74 0.92
CA THR A 382 -7.83 5.07 -0.38
C THR A 382 -8.83 3.92 -0.51
N PRO A 383 -9.20 3.52 -1.75
CA PRO A 383 -9.88 2.24 -1.96
C PRO A 383 -9.04 1.05 -1.48
N GLY A 384 -9.71 -0.06 -1.15
CA GLY A 384 -9.09 -1.36 -0.84
C GLY A 384 -8.76 -2.13 -2.13
N TYR A 385 -7.98 -1.54 -3.02
CA TYR A 385 -7.53 -2.13 -4.28
C TYR A 385 -6.08 -1.70 -4.53
N ASP A 386 -5.17 -2.65 -4.49
CA ASP A 386 -3.72 -2.48 -4.42
C ASP A 386 -3.16 -1.38 -5.35
N PRO A 387 -3.37 -1.41 -6.69
CA PRO A 387 -2.75 -0.41 -7.56
C PRO A 387 -3.33 0.99 -7.33
N VAL A 388 -4.63 1.11 -7.03
CA VAL A 388 -5.24 2.42 -6.77
C VAL A 388 -4.74 2.99 -5.45
N SER A 389 -4.70 2.17 -4.40
CA SER A 389 -4.22 2.58 -3.07
C SER A 389 -2.74 2.99 -3.12
N ALA A 390 -1.88 2.14 -3.68
CA ALA A 390 -0.45 2.45 -3.81
C ALA A 390 -0.19 3.69 -4.69
N THR A 391 -0.96 3.89 -5.78
CA THR A 391 -0.88 5.11 -6.59
C THR A 391 -1.15 6.36 -5.74
N GLY A 392 -2.17 6.31 -4.87
CA GLY A 392 -2.45 7.41 -3.93
C GLY A 392 -1.29 7.66 -2.98
N MET A 393 -0.73 6.60 -2.38
CA MET A 393 0.40 6.70 -1.45
C MET A 393 1.66 7.25 -2.11
N VAL A 394 2.00 6.75 -3.31
CA VAL A 394 3.15 7.27 -4.09
C VAL A 394 2.93 8.74 -4.44
N ALA A 395 1.76 9.11 -4.94
CA ALA A 395 1.43 10.52 -5.20
C ALA A 395 1.50 11.38 -3.93
N GLY A 396 1.18 10.79 -2.76
CA GLY A 396 1.32 11.40 -1.43
C GLY A 396 2.76 11.46 -0.92
N GLY A 397 3.72 10.86 -1.62
CA GLY A 397 5.15 10.95 -1.32
C GLY A 397 5.79 9.68 -0.74
N ALA A 398 5.09 8.53 -0.72
CA ALA A 398 5.69 7.26 -0.28
C ALA A 398 6.85 6.86 -1.20
N THR A 399 8.07 6.84 -0.67
CA THR A 399 9.31 6.56 -1.43
C THR A 399 9.65 5.09 -1.50
N LEU A 400 8.96 4.27 -0.73
CA LEU A 400 9.08 2.82 -0.66
C LEU A 400 7.71 2.23 -0.28
N ILE A 401 7.34 1.11 -0.88
CA ILE A 401 6.12 0.35 -0.53
C ILE A 401 6.52 -0.97 0.11
N ALA A 402 5.94 -1.29 1.26
CA ALA A 402 5.97 -2.63 1.84
C ALA A 402 4.62 -3.31 1.61
N PHE A 403 4.64 -4.48 0.97
CA PHE A 403 3.45 -5.17 0.50
C PHE A 403 3.37 -6.57 1.10
N THR A 404 2.40 -6.80 1.99
CA THR A 404 2.19 -8.13 2.59
C THR A 404 1.24 -8.98 1.75
N THR A 405 1.54 -10.28 1.63
CA THR A 405 0.69 -11.22 0.87
C THR A 405 0.74 -12.62 1.46
N GLY A 406 -0.40 -13.31 1.44
CA GLY A 406 -0.51 -14.73 1.85
C GLY A 406 -0.75 -15.67 0.69
N ARG A 407 -1.33 -15.15 -0.41
CA ARG A 407 -1.67 -15.93 -1.61
C ARG A 407 -0.69 -15.70 -2.76
N GLY A 408 0.23 -14.74 -2.59
CA GLY A 408 1.14 -14.27 -3.63
C GLY A 408 0.57 -13.08 -4.43
N SER A 409 1.46 -12.27 -4.94
CA SER A 409 1.12 -11.12 -5.79
C SER A 409 2.28 -10.78 -6.70
N VAL A 410 1.96 -10.41 -7.94
CA VAL A 410 2.92 -9.84 -8.92
C VAL A 410 3.08 -8.33 -8.75
N PHE A 411 2.33 -7.72 -7.81
CA PHE A 411 2.33 -6.27 -7.64
C PHE A 411 3.74 -5.70 -7.46
N GLY A 412 4.03 -4.63 -8.17
CA GLY A 412 5.17 -3.76 -8.01
C GLY A 412 4.72 -2.32 -8.19
N SER A 413 5.59 -1.36 -7.95
CA SER A 413 5.31 0.06 -8.19
C SER A 413 6.55 0.75 -8.72
N ARG A 414 6.37 1.66 -9.67
CA ARG A 414 7.35 2.64 -10.11
C ARG A 414 6.71 4.02 -10.03
N PRO A 415 7.38 5.01 -9.50
CA PRO A 415 8.82 5.08 -9.18
C PRO A 415 9.20 4.62 -7.77
N ALA A 416 8.27 4.17 -6.90
CA ALA A 416 8.59 3.71 -5.56
C ALA A 416 8.78 2.18 -5.55
N PRO A 417 9.95 1.64 -5.16
CA PRO A 417 10.16 0.19 -5.10
C PRO A 417 9.18 -0.48 -4.16
N THR A 418 8.82 -1.73 -4.46
CA THR A 418 7.93 -2.55 -3.63
C THR A 418 8.69 -3.72 -3.04
N VAL A 419 8.71 -3.83 -1.72
CA VAL A 419 9.24 -4.97 -0.95
C VAL A 419 8.08 -5.87 -0.58
N LYS A 420 8.07 -7.13 -1.04
CA LYS A 420 6.98 -8.10 -0.78
C LYS A 420 7.30 -9.03 0.37
N LEU A 421 6.37 -9.13 1.32
CA LEU A 421 6.46 -9.90 2.55
C LEU A 421 5.45 -11.05 2.52
N ALA A 422 5.92 -12.28 2.53
CA ALA A 422 5.07 -13.46 2.57
C ALA A 422 4.57 -13.74 4.00
N SER A 423 3.28 -14.04 4.17
CA SER A 423 2.73 -14.43 5.46
C SER A 423 3.03 -15.87 5.85
N ASN A 424 3.34 -16.74 4.88
CA ASN A 424 3.62 -18.14 5.09
C ASN A 424 4.75 -18.65 4.18
N SER A 425 5.55 -19.59 4.70
CA SER A 425 6.75 -20.11 4.01
C SER A 425 6.41 -20.98 2.80
N ALA A 426 5.25 -21.64 2.77
CA ALA A 426 4.86 -22.46 1.63
C ALA A 426 4.64 -21.59 0.38
N MET A 427 3.95 -20.47 0.52
CA MET A 427 3.77 -19.51 -0.57
C MET A 427 5.08 -18.82 -0.93
N ALA A 428 5.89 -18.42 0.07
CA ALA A 428 7.21 -17.83 -0.18
C ALA A 428 8.11 -18.75 -1.02
N ALA A 429 8.12 -20.04 -0.73
CA ALA A 429 8.88 -21.03 -1.51
C ALA A 429 8.28 -21.26 -2.91
N HIS A 430 6.94 -21.22 -3.03
CA HIS A 430 6.25 -21.42 -4.31
C HIS A 430 6.45 -20.25 -5.30
N MET A 431 6.51 -19.02 -4.77
CA MET A 431 6.72 -17.80 -5.56
C MET A 431 8.02 -17.09 -5.16
N ALA A 432 9.11 -17.85 -5.06
CA ALA A 432 10.38 -17.38 -4.49
C ALA A 432 10.95 -16.14 -5.20
N ASP A 433 10.77 -16.03 -6.52
CA ASP A 433 11.25 -14.90 -7.31
C ASP A 433 10.45 -13.60 -7.07
N ASP A 434 9.22 -13.73 -6.53
CA ASP A 434 8.34 -12.59 -6.25
C ASP A 434 8.50 -12.03 -4.84
N ILE A 435 9.10 -12.76 -3.90
CA ILE A 435 9.09 -12.47 -2.47
C ILE A 435 10.45 -12.01 -1.98
N ASP A 436 10.48 -10.91 -1.23
CA ASP A 436 11.71 -10.37 -0.61
C ASP A 436 11.94 -10.93 0.79
N VAL A 437 10.86 -11.17 1.59
CA VAL A 437 10.97 -11.67 2.98
C VAL A 437 9.90 -12.71 3.26
N ASP A 438 10.31 -13.87 3.77
CA ASP A 438 9.42 -14.89 4.33
C ASP A 438 9.19 -14.62 5.84
N CYS A 439 7.96 -14.25 6.21
CA CYS A 439 7.54 -14.06 7.60
C CYS A 439 6.91 -15.32 8.24
N GLY A 440 6.73 -16.41 7.50
CA GLY A 440 6.15 -17.68 8.01
C GLY A 440 6.83 -18.24 9.25
N PRO A 441 8.18 -18.14 9.39
CA PRO A 441 8.91 -18.60 10.59
C PRO A 441 8.43 -18.02 11.92
N VAL A 442 7.71 -16.91 11.94
CA VAL A 442 7.10 -16.36 13.19
C VAL A 442 6.16 -17.37 13.87
N VAL A 443 5.45 -18.20 13.09
CA VAL A 443 4.53 -19.21 13.64
C VAL A 443 5.07 -20.64 13.49
N THR A 444 5.99 -20.93 12.57
CA THR A 444 6.46 -22.28 12.27
C THR A 444 7.92 -22.54 12.63
N GLY A 445 8.76 -21.53 12.69
CA GLY A 445 10.21 -21.68 12.83
C GLY A 445 10.86 -21.10 14.08
N GLY A 446 10.07 -20.67 15.07
CA GLY A 446 10.61 -20.19 16.35
C GLY A 446 11.32 -18.83 16.26
N VAL A 447 11.00 -18.01 15.23
CA VAL A 447 11.49 -16.63 15.11
C VAL A 447 10.54 -15.71 15.86
N GLU A 448 11.07 -14.92 16.78
CA GLU A 448 10.26 -13.92 17.49
C GLU A 448 9.78 -12.80 16.54
N LEU A 449 8.57 -12.30 16.79
CA LEU A 449 7.97 -11.25 15.96
C LEU A 449 8.86 -9.99 15.86
N ALA A 450 9.50 -9.59 16.95
CA ALA A 450 10.41 -8.45 16.98
C ALA A 450 11.63 -8.68 16.07
N GLU A 451 12.22 -9.86 16.11
CA GLU A 451 13.35 -10.23 15.22
C GLU A 451 12.93 -10.23 13.75
N MET A 452 11.73 -10.75 13.45
CA MET A 452 11.20 -10.70 12.07
C MET A 452 10.97 -9.27 11.62
N GLY A 453 10.47 -8.39 12.48
CA GLY A 453 10.30 -6.97 12.20
C GLY A 453 11.63 -6.26 11.88
N GLU A 454 12.71 -6.60 12.60
CA GLU A 454 14.07 -6.09 12.30
C GLU A 454 14.56 -6.59 10.93
N ARG A 455 14.36 -7.88 10.59
CA ARG A 455 14.69 -8.42 9.26
C ARG A 455 13.94 -7.70 8.13
N VAL A 456 12.65 -7.39 8.35
CA VAL A 456 11.86 -6.57 7.43
C VAL A 456 12.47 -5.19 7.28
N LEU A 457 12.81 -4.53 8.39
CA LEU A 457 13.42 -3.19 8.37
C LEU A 457 14.76 -3.19 7.65
N ASP A 458 15.63 -4.18 7.89
CA ASP A 458 16.91 -4.33 7.20
C ASP A 458 16.70 -4.40 5.68
N THR A 459 15.77 -5.24 5.23
CA THR A 459 15.42 -5.38 3.81
C THR A 459 14.91 -4.07 3.22
N LEU A 460 14.04 -3.34 3.95
CA LEU A 460 13.52 -2.05 3.50
C LEU A 460 14.66 -1.02 3.32
N LEU A 461 15.61 -0.95 4.25
CA LEU A 461 16.74 -0.01 4.17
C LEU A 461 17.75 -0.38 3.08
N GLU A 462 17.98 -1.67 2.83
CA GLU A 462 18.79 -2.14 1.72
C GLU A 462 18.17 -1.76 0.37
N VAL A 463 16.85 -1.97 0.21
CA VAL A 463 16.13 -1.58 -1.01
C VAL A 463 16.09 -0.06 -1.14
N ALA A 464 15.85 0.68 -0.06
CA ALA A 464 15.95 2.15 -0.07
C ALA A 464 17.34 2.64 -0.49
N SER A 465 18.39 1.88 -0.16
CA SER A 465 19.78 2.18 -0.51
C SER A 465 20.17 1.80 -1.96
N GLY A 466 19.25 1.20 -2.72
CA GLY A 466 19.44 0.91 -4.15
C GLY A 466 19.56 -0.58 -4.50
N ARG A 467 19.48 -1.50 -3.52
CA ARG A 467 19.29 -2.92 -3.84
C ARG A 467 17.95 -3.07 -4.60
N PRO A 468 17.92 -3.76 -5.74
CA PRO A 468 16.66 -4.08 -6.39
C PRO A 468 15.76 -4.92 -5.47
N SER A 469 14.47 -4.61 -5.39
CA SER A 469 13.48 -5.51 -4.84
C SER A 469 13.19 -6.66 -5.83
N ALA A 470 12.54 -7.72 -5.37
CA ALA A 470 12.09 -8.82 -6.22
C ALA A 470 11.23 -8.31 -7.40
N SER A 471 10.31 -7.38 -7.15
CA SER A 471 9.49 -6.75 -8.20
C SER A 471 10.32 -5.98 -9.23
N GLU A 472 11.33 -5.22 -8.78
CA GLU A 472 12.22 -4.50 -9.69
C GLU A 472 13.10 -5.44 -10.52
N ALA A 473 13.63 -6.52 -9.90
CA ALA A 473 14.42 -7.53 -10.58
C ALA A 473 13.65 -8.25 -11.70
N LEU A 474 12.34 -8.45 -11.50
CA LEU A 474 11.43 -8.99 -12.50
C LEU A 474 10.93 -7.96 -13.52
N GLY A 475 11.28 -6.68 -13.38
CA GLY A 475 10.84 -5.60 -14.26
C GLY A 475 9.38 -5.20 -14.09
N VAL A 476 8.73 -5.56 -12.97
CA VAL A 476 7.32 -5.25 -12.66
C VAL A 476 7.18 -3.81 -12.15
N GLY A 477 5.99 -3.25 -12.21
CA GLY A 477 5.66 -1.92 -11.65
C GLY A 477 5.47 -0.82 -12.69
N GLY A 478 5.43 -1.15 -13.97
CA GLY A 478 5.25 -0.18 -15.05
C GLY A 478 3.80 0.12 -15.43
N GLU A 479 2.85 -0.72 -15.01
CA GLU A 479 1.43 -0.62 -15.40
C GLU A 479 0.50 -0.35 -14.19
N GLU A 480 1.06 -0.27 -12.98
CA GLU A 480 0.32 -0.18 -11.72
C GLU A 480 -0.01 1.24 -11.28
N MET A 481 0.31 2.26 -12.07
CA MET A 481 -0.19 3.62 -11.84
C MET A 481 -1.65 3.71 -12.26
N VAL A 482 -2.54 3.60 -11.27
CA VAL A 482 -4.00 3.63 -11.47
C VAL A 482 -4.61 4.71 -10.55
N PRO A 483 -4.75 5.96 -11.04
CA PRO A 483 -5.44 7.01 -10.28
C PRO A 483 -6.88 6.61 -9.95
N TRP A 484 -7.35 6.94 -8.75
CA TRP A 484 -8.73 6.66 -8.35
C TRP A 484 -9.70 7.41 -9.25
N GLN A 485 -10.56 6.67 -9.95
CA GLN A 485 -11.54 7.22 -10.86
C GLN A 485 -12.85 7.52 -10.11
N LEU A 486 -13.15 8.78 -9.95
CA LEU A 486 -14.39 9.29 -9.40
C LEU A 486 -15.11 10.16 -10.45
N GLY A 487 -16.44 10.20 -10.38
CA GLY A 487 -17.25 11.06 -11.23
C GLY A 487 -17.62 10.44 -12.58
N ALA A 488 -18.22 11.27 -13.43
CA ALA A 488 -18.80 10.84 -14.69
C ALA A 488 -17.75 10.78 -15.82
N VAL A 489 -17.89 9.77 -16.68
CA VAL A 489 -17.32 9.74 -18.03
C VAL A 489 -18.36 10.34 -18.97
N LEU A 490 -17.97 11.33 -19.84
CA LEU A 490 -18.84 12.10 -20.71
C LEU A 490 -18.66 11.70 -22.18
#